data_a7eb25600b86f13dc17e389ffb9f9364
#
_entry.id   a7eb25600b86f13dc17e389ffb9f9364
#
_cell.length_a   1.000
_cell.length_b   1.000
_cell.length_c   1.000
_cell.angle_alpha   90.00
_cell.angle_beta   90.00
_cell.angle_gamma   90.00
#
_symmetry.space_group_name_H-M   'P 1'
#
loop_
_entity.id
_entity.type
_entity.pdbx_description
1 polymer ?
#
loop_
_entity_poly.entity_id
_entity_poly.type
_entity_poly.pdbx_seq_one_letter_code
_entity_poly.pdbx_strand_id
1 'polypeptide(L)'
;MSKSSKNFELIKLDKHKPTFAEIVLVFTFAAVMGYFVETGYVFLSVGKIVKRGMLTGPYCPIYGFGALILYYYFYDMKPTKGKIPIIFGVASLLLGSFELLCGLGFKHVLNIEMWNYSGKFLNILNYTTVPILIGWGLLGTFYVFFIHPVILKFIDLVPKKFMNKIAIIIVCVFLCDFLISTNRINIHPEILTDLVNPQDIM
;
A
#
# COMPACT_ATOMS: atom_id res chain seq x y z
N MET A 1 -15.47 -28.32 35.05
CA MET A 1 -15.51 -26.98 34.42
C MET A 1 -14.30 -26.84 33.50
N SER A 2 -14.49 -27.18 32.20
CA SER A 2 -13.40 -27.12 31.21
C SER A 2 -13.50 -25.79 30.48
N LYS A 3 -12.48 -24.93 30.62
CA LYS A 3 -12.32 -23.71 29.86
C LYS A 3 -11.98 -24.07 28.44
N SER A 4 -12.96 -23.92 27.55
CA SER A 4 -12.72 -23.84 26.12
C SER A 4 -11.87 -22.61 25.81
N SER A 5 -10.56 -22.78 25.78
CA SER A 5 -9.68 -21.82 25.11
C SER A 5 -9.89 -22.01 23.60
N LYS A 6 -10.76 -21.20 22.99
CA LYS A 6 -10.75 -21.02 21.54
C LYS A 6 -9.38 -20.43 21.20
N ASN A 7 -8.40 -21.30 20.99
CA ASN A 7 -7.16 -20.93 20.34
C ASN A 7 -7.54 -20.37 18.97
N PHE A 8 -7.37 -19.07 18.84
CA PHE A 8 -7.25 -18.43 17.53
C PHE A 8 -5.99 -19.05 16.92
N GLU A 9 -6.14 -20.18 16.24
CA GLU A 9 -5.06 -20.78 15.44
C GLU A 9 -4.71 -19.77 14.36
N LEU A 10 -3.69 -18.97 14.66
CA LEU A 10 -3.00 -18.18 13.66
C LEU A 10 -2.60 -19.17 12.56
N ILE A 11 -3.15 -18.96 11.38
CA ILE A 11 -2.93 -19.74 10.18
C ILE A 11 -1.46 -20.14 10.15
N LYS A 12 -1.16 -21.45 10.15
CA LYS A 12 0.15 -21.95 9.78
C LYS A 12 0.43 -21.40 8.38
N LEU A 13 1.24 -20.35 8.31
CA LEU A 13 1.89 -20.00 7.07
C LEU A 13 2.81 -21.18 6.76
N ASP A 14 2.33 -22.08 5.94
CA ASP A 14 3.18 -23.13 5.38
C ASP A 14 4.33 -22.41 4.66
N LYS A 15 5.56 -22.89 4.90
CA LYS A 15 6.80 -22.28 4.36
C LYS A 15 6.92 -22.53 2.86
N HIS A 16 5.93 -22.15 2.07
CA HIS A 16 6.08 -22.18 0.63
C HIS A 16 6.36 -20.77 0.10
N LYS A 17 7.30 -20.66 -0.82
CA LYS A 17 7.57 -19.38 -1.48
C LYS A 17 6.29 -18.88 -2.15
N PRO A 18 5.96 -17.58 -2.00
CA PRO A 18 4.75 -17.04 -2.61
C PRO A 18 4.79 -17.25 -4.13
N THR A 19 3.69 -17.73 -4.67
CA THR A 19 3.53 -17.88 -6.11
C THR A 19 3.35 -16.51 -6.78
N PHE A 20 3.62 -16.43 -8.08
CA PHE A 20 3.37 -15.21 -8.86
C PHE A 20 1.94 -14.70 -8.68
N ALA A 21 0.96 -15.59 -8.71
CA ALA A 21 -0.44 -15.23 -8.53
C ALA A 21 -0.73 -14.64 -7.15
N GLU A 22 -0.16 -15.22 -6.09
CA GLU A 22 -0.31 -14.69 -4.72
C GLU A 22 0.29 -13.28 -4.60
N ILE A 23 1.47 -13.05 -5.17
CA ILE A 23 2.11 -11.73 -5.20
C ILE A 23 1.21 -10.70 -5.87
N VAL A 24 0.68 -11.02 -7.06
CA VAL A 24 -0.21 -10.13 -7.81
C VAL A 24 -1.50 -9.86 -7.04
N LEU A 25 -2.10 -10.87 -6.43
CA LEU A 25 -3.34 -10.71 -5.67
C LEU A 25 -3.12 -9.90 -4.39
N VAL A 26 -2.06 -10.18 -3.63
CA VAL A 26 -1.70 -9.37 -2.43
C VAL A 26 -1.49 -7.91 -2.81
N PHE A 27 -0.71 -7.66 -3.87
CA PHE A 27 -0.51 -6.31 -4.39
C PHE A 27 -1.83 -5.62 -4.73
N THR A 28 -2.69 -6.30 -5.48
CA THR A 28 -3.96 -5.74 -5.96
C THR A 28 -4.90 -5.40 -4.81
N PHE A 29 -5.11 -6.33 -3.87
CA PHE A 29 -5.96 -6.08 -2.70
C PHE A 29 -5.44 -4.89 -1.89
N ALA A 30 -4.14 -4.84 -1.63
CA ALA A 30 -3.56 -3.76 -0.86
C ALA A 30 -3.62 -2.41 -1.61
N ALA A 31 -3.38 -2.41 -2.93
CA ALA A 31 -3.47 -1.19 -3.75
C ALA A 31 -4.91 -0.63 -3.79
N VAL A 32 -5.92 -1.49 -3.91
CA VAL A 32 -7.33 -1.10 -3.87
C VAL A 32 -7.71 -0.59 -2.47
N MET A 33 -7.34 -1.31 -1.41
CA MET A 33 -7.59 -0.85 -0.04
C MET A 33 -6.90 0.49 0.24
N GLY A 34 -5.66 0.66 -0.22
CA GLY A 34 -4.92 1.91 -0.11
C GLY A 34 -5.63 3.09 -0.76
N TYR A 35 -6.24 2.88 -1.93
CA TYR A 35 -7.07 3.90 -2.57
C TYR A 35 -8.23 4.37 -1.68
N PHE A 36 -8.93 3.44 -1.02
CA PHE A 36 -10.01 3.81 -0.10
C PHE A 36 -9.49 4.52 1.16
N VAL A 37 -8.34 4.10 1.68
CA VAL A 37 -7.69 4.78 2.82
C VAL A 37 -7.32 6.21 2.45
N GLU A 38 -6.67 6.43 1.32
CA GLU A 38 -6.30 7.76 0.80
C GLU A 38 -7.52 8.65 0.58
N THR A 39 -8.51 8.12 -0.14
CA THR A 39 -9.75 8.87 -0.45
C THR A 39 -10.51 9.21 0.82
N GLY A 40 -10.57 8.28 1.78
CA GLY A 40 -11.19 8.51 3.08
C GLY A 40 -10.45 9.55 3.91
N TYR A 41 -9.11 9.51 3.93
CA TYR A 41 -8.29 10.51 4.61
C TYR A 41 -8.53 11.92 4.05
N VAL A 42 -8.52 12.06 2.73
CA VAL A 42 -8.78 13.35 2.07
C VAL A 42 -10.20 13.82 2.33
N PHE A 43 -11.19 12.93 2.25
CA PHE A 43 -12.56 13.27 2.56
C PHE A 43 -12.73 13.82 4.00
N LEU A 44 -12.09 13.18 4.98
CA LEU A 44 -12.11 13.64 6.38
C LEU A 44 -11.39 14.98 6.57
N SER A 45 -10.37 15.26 5.75
CA SER A 45 -9.56 16.48 5.86
C SER A 45 -10.17 17.68 5.15
N VAL A 46 -10.82 17.48 4.01
CA VAL A 46 -11.27 18.56 3.10
C VAL A 46 -12.80 18.56 2.92
N GLY A 47 -13.49 17.51 3.36
CA GLY A 47 -14.95 17.37 3.21
C GLY A 47 -15.41 17.06 1.77
N LYS A 48 -14.48 16.76 0.86
CA LYS A 48 -14.76 16.45 -0.56
C LYS A 48 -14.17 15.11 -0.94
N ILE A 49 -14.86 14.37 -1.80
CA ILE A 49 -14.32 13.16 -2.42
C ILE A 49 -13.45 13.59 -3.60
N VAL A 50 -12.14 13.50 -3.42
CA VAL A 50 -11.15 13.80 -4.46
C VAL A 50 -10.53 12.50 -4.92
N LYS A 51 -10.45 12.27 -6.23
CA LYS A 51 -9.76 11.11 -6.78
C LYS A 51 -8.27 11.18 -6.42
N ARG A 52 -7.75 10.11 -5.86
CA ARG A 52 -6.33 10.01 -5.48
C ARG A 52 -5.57 9.07 -6.41
N GLY A 53 -4.27 9.35 -6.53
CA GLY A 53 -3.36 8.55 -7.36
C GLY A 53 -3.36 8.92 -8.84
N MET A 54 -2.25 8.63 -9.49
CA MET A 54 -1.99 8.94 -10.91
C MET A 54 -2.82 8.06 -11.86
N LEU A 55 -3.15 6.85 -11.45
CA LEU A 55 -3.83 5.86 -12.28
C LEU A 55 -5.33 6.13 -12.43
N THR A 56 -5.92 5.65 -13.52
CA THR A 56 -7.36 5.87 -13.81
C THR A 56 -8.24 5.02 -12.89
N GLY A 57 -7.84 3.79 -12.59
CA GLY A 57 -8.56 2.88 -11.72
C GLY A 57 -8.49 3.24 -10.23
N PRO A 58 -9.35 2.61 -9.39
CA PRO A 58 -9.42 2.87 -7.96
C PRO A 58 -8.35 2.07 -7.18
N TYR A 59 -7.09 2.35 -7.45
CA TYR A 59 -5.98 1.71 -6.77
C TYR A 59 -4.76 2.63 -6.66
N CYS A 60 -4.05 2.54 -5.53
CA CYS A 60 -2.81 3.25 -5.25
C CYS A 60 -1.65 2.25 -5.16
N PRO A 61 -0.80 2.12 -6.19
CA PRO A 61 0.28 1.12 -6.25
C PRO A 61 1.26 1.17 -5.09
N ILE A 62 1.50 2.34 -4.49
CA ILE A 62 2.41 2.49 -3.35
C ILE A 62 2.01 1.58 -2.17
N TYR A 63 0.71 1.43 -1.90
CA TYR A 63 0.22 0.51 -0.86
C TYR A 63 0.40 -0.95 -1.26
N GLY A 64 0.22 -1.27 -2.53
CA GLY A 64 0.48 -2.60 -3.07
C GLY A 64 1.94 -3.02 -2.89
N PHE A 65 2.89 -2.15 -3.28
CA PHE A 65 4.32 -2.39 -3.08
C PHE A 65 4.69 -2.42 -1.59
N GLY A 66 4.15 -1.50 -0.78
CA GLY A 66 4.34 -1.50 0.67
C GLY A 66 3.88 -2.82 1.31
N ALA A 67 2.74 -3.34 0.90
CA ALA A 67 2.24 -4.64 1.36
C ALA A 67 3.18 -5.78 0.98
N LEU A 68 3.73 -5.79 -0.25
CA LEU A 68 4.70 -6.79 -0.67
C LEU A 68 6.00 -6.70 0.12
N ILE A 69 6.52 -5.49 0.40
CA ILE A 69 7.70 -5.29 1.24
C ILE A 69 7.49 -5.93 2.61
N LEU A 70 6.36 -5.64 3.26
CA LEU A 70 6.02 -6.23 4.55
C LEU A 70 5.79 -7.74 4.46
N TYR A 71 5.15 -8.22 3.40
CA TYR A 71 4.91 -9.64 3.17
C TYR A 71 6.24 -10.41 3.10
N TYR A 72 7.19 -9.94 2.29
CA TYR A 72 8.50 -10.59 2.17
C TYR A 72 9.33 -10.48 3.43
N TYR A 73 9.33 -9.31 4.09
CA TYR A 73 10.13 -9.11 5.30
C TYR A 73 9.63 -9.95 6.47
N PHE A 74 8.32 -10.05 6.65
CA PHE A 74 7.71 -10.79 7.75
C PHE A 74 7.26 -12.20 7.37
N TYR A 75 7.64 -12.69 6.21
CA TYR A 75 7.21 -13.96 5.64
C TYR A 75 7.37 -15.16 6.61
N ASP A 76 8.53 -15.28 7.24
CA ASP A 76 8.83 -16.36 8.20
C ASP A 76 8.44 -16.02 9.65
N MET A 77 7.92 -14.83 9.88
CA MET A 77 7.61 -14.36 11.23
C MET A 77 6.14 -14.58 11.58
N LYS A 78 5.89 -15.37 12.63
CA LYS A 78 4.56 -15.42 13.22
C LYS A 78 4.29 -14.12 13.99
N PRO A 79 3.29 -13.32 13.61
CA PRO A 79 2.95 -12.12 14.34
C PRO A 79 2.35 -12.52 15.71
N THR A 80 2.99 -12.09 16.78
CA THR A 80 2.53 -12.29 18.16
C THR A 80 2.48 -10.94 18.86
N LYS A 81 1.63 -10.80 19.88
CA LYS A 81 1.48 -9.53 20.62
C LYS A 81 2.81 -8.98 21.15
N GLY A 82 3.72 -9.85 21.59
CA GLY A 82 5.05 -9.45 22.06
C GLY A 82 5.97 -8.86 20.98
N LYS A 83 5.63 -9.06 19.70
CA LYS A 83 6.40 -8.52 18.56
C LYS A 83 5.85 -7.21 18.00
N ILE A 84 4.75 -6.69 18.56
CA ILE A 84 4.14 -5.43 18.09
C ILE A 84 5.15 -4.28 18.00
N PRO A 85 5.99 -3.99 19.01
CA PRO A 85 6.94 -2.88 18.92
C PRO A 85 7.97 -3.07 17.79
N ILE A 86 8.43 -4.30 17.58
CA ILE A 86 9.39 -4.63 16.51
C ILE A 86 8.73 -4.46 15.14
N ILE A 87 7.51 -5.00 14.96
CA ILE A 87 6.76 -4.88 13.70
C ILE A 87 6.49 -3.41 13.40
N PHE A 88 6.07 -2.64 14.40
CA PHE A 88 5.85 -1.19 14.27
C PHE A 88 7.12 -0.46 13.83
N GLY A 89 8.25 -0.65 14.52
CA GLY A 89 9.50 0.04 14.19
C GLY A 89 10.01 -0.34 12.80
N VAL A 90 9.99 -1.62 12.45
CA VAL A 90 10.41 -2.10 11.13
C VAL A 90 9.48 -1.59 10.03
N ALA A 91 8.15 -1.65 10.22
CA ALA A 91 7.20 -1.13 9.26
C ALA A 91 7.35 0.39 9.05
N SER A 92 7.54 1.17 10.14
CA SER A 92 7.83 2.60 10.06
C SER A 92 9.03 2.89 9.17
N LEU A 93 10.14 2.18 9.40
CA LEU A 93 11.38 2.40 8.65
C LEU A 93 11.26 1.93 7.20
N LEU A 94 10.76 0.72 6.95
CA LEU A 94 10.67 0.17 5.60
C LEU A 94 9.71 0.98 4.73
N LEU A 95 8.49 1.23 5.21
CA LEU A 95 7.48 1.92 4.40
C LEU A 95 7.80 3.42 4.27
N GLY A 96 8.30 4.06 5.33
CA GLY A 96 8.71 5.45 5.26
C GLY A 96 9.94 5.67 4.37
N SER A 97 10.91 4.76 4.40
CA SER A 97 12.05 4.80 3.46
C SER A 97 11.57 4.56 2.03
N PHE A 98 10.63 3.65 1.82
CA PHE A 98 10.03 3.39 0.51
C PHE A 98 9.27 4.63 -0.01
N GLU A 99 8.46 5.29 0.82
CA GLU A 99 7.79 6.55 0.48
C GLU A 99 8.80 7.63 0.08
N LEU A 100 9.84 7.83 0.88
CA LEU A 100 10.92 8.79 0.62
C LEU A 100 11.60 8.50 -0.72
N LEU A 101 11.98 7.25 -0.97
CA LEU A 101 12.62 6.83 -2.22
C LEU A 101 11.69 7.02 -3.43
N CYS A 102 10.40 6.73 -3.30
CA CYS A 102 9.41 7.02 -4.35
C CYS A 102 9.32 8.52 -4.64
N GLY A 103 9.21 9.37 -3.61
CA GLY A 103 9.15 10.83 -3.79
C GLY A 103 10.39 11.39 -4.48
N LEU A 104 11.57 10.99 -4.03
CA LEU A 104 12.84 11.35 -4.66
C LEU A 104 12.93 10.82 -6.10
N GLY A 105 12.54 9.57 -6.33
CA GLY A 105 12.54 8.95 -7.65
C GLY A 105 11.64 9.67 -8.63
N PHE A 106 10.39 9.97 -8.26
CA PHE A 106 9.47 10.74 -9.10
C PHE A 106 10.03 12.12 -9.42
N LYS A 107 10.60 12.82 -8.43
CA LYS A 107 11.18 14.15 -8.65
C LYS A 107 12.40 14.12 -9.56
N HIS A 108 13.36 13.23 -9.29
CA HIS A 108 14.65 13.26 -10.01
C HIS A 108 14.62 12.54 -11.36
N VAL A 109 13.78 11.50 -11.52
CA VAL A 109 13.72 10.72 -12.76
C VAL A 109 12.65 11.25 -13.72
N LEU A 110 11.47 11.61 -13.19
CA LEU A 110 10.33 12.04 -14.00
C LEU A 110 10.07 13.54 -13.92
N ASN A 111 10.78 14.27 -13.07
CA ASN A 111 10.56 15.68 -12.75
C ASN A 111 9.10 15.98 -12.30
N ILE A 112 8.48 15.01 -11.61
CA ILE A 112 7.12 15.10 -11.09
C ILE A 112 7.15 15.12 -9.57
N GLU A 113 6.50 16.09 -8.93
CA GLU A 113 6.24 16.08 -7.48
C GLU A 113 4.86 15.48 -7.22
N MET A 114 4.82 14.22 -6.79
CA MET A 114 3.55 13.54 -6.43
C MET A 114 3.02 13.98 -5.06
N TRP A 115 3.91 14.42 -4.17
CA TRP A 115 3.61 15.02 -2.87
C TRP A 115 4.82 15.83 -2.41
N ASN A 116 4.58 16.80 -1.52
CA ASN A 116 5.62 17.63 -0.95
C ASN A 116 5.24 18.01 0.49
N TYR A 117 6.12 17.69 1.44
CA TYR A 117 5.95 17.98 2.87
C TYR A 117 6.82 19.14 3.33
N SER A 118 7.30 20.00 2.42
CA SER A 118 8.04 21.19 2.81
C SER A 118 7.22 22.04 3.77
N GLY A 119 7.86 22.55 4.82
CA GLY A 119 7.17 23.31 5.87
C GLY A 119 6.37 22.49 6.88
N LYS A 120 6.23 21.16 6.72
CA LYS A 120 5.58 20.31 7.73
C LYS A 120 6.58 19.97 8.84
N PHE A 121 6.03 19.72 10.04
CA PHE A 121 6.81 19.41 11.24
C PHE A 121 7.66 18.15 11.05
N LEU A 122 8.95 18.26 11.39
CA LEU A 122 9.95 17.18 11.25
C LEU A 122 9.94 16.52 9.85
N ASN A 123 9.87 17.35 8.79
CA ASN A 123 9.99 16.82 7.43
C ASN A 123 11.41 16.28 7.16
N ILE A 124 11.49 15.27 6.31
CA ILE A 124 12.72 14.61 5.87
C ILE A 124 12.77 14.72 4.35
N LEU A 125 13.73 15.52 3.85
CA LEU A 125 13.97 15.74 2.42
C LEU A 125 12.71 16.16 1.62
N ASN A 126 11.71 16.74 2.27
CA ASN A 126 10.41 17.16 1.75
C ASN A 126 9.48 16.02 1.23
N TYR A 127 9.87 14.75 1.36
CA TYR A 127 9.10 13.62 0.81
C TYR A 127 8.60 12.65 1.86
N THR A 128 8.95 12.80 3.13
CA THR A 128 8.31 12.16 4.28
C THR A 128 8.45 13.00 5.53
N THR A 129 7.80 12.63 6.63
CA THR A 129 7.91 13.31 7.93
C THR A 129 7.91 12.27 9.04
N VAL A 130 8.42 12.63 10.23
CA VAL A 130 8.37 11.74 11.40
C VAL A 130 6.92 11.33 11.75
N PRO A 131 5.93 12.23 11.77
CA PRO A 131 4.54 11.82 11.96
C PRO A 131 4.04 10.79 10.93
N ILE A 132 4.45 10.93 9.66
CA ILE A 132 4.10 9.97 8.60
C ILE A 132 4.80 8.63 8.81
N LEU A 133 6.07 8.61 9.25
CA LEU A 133 6.76 7.38 9.63
C LEU A 133 5.98 6.62 10.72
N ILE A 134 5.47 7.33 11.73
CA ILE A 134 4.62 6.76 12.77
C ILE A 134 3.33 6.20 12.16
N GLY A 135 2.70 6.94 11.26
CA GLY A 135 1.52 6.50 10.51
C GLY A 135 1.77 5.21 9.73
N TRP A 136 2.88 5.13 9.01
CA TRP A 136 3.30 3.91 8.30
C TRP A 136 3.54 2.73 9.26
N GLY A 137 4.11 2.99 10.44
CA GLY A 137 4.27 1.96 11.48
C GLY A 137 2.95 1.40 11.99
N LEU A 138 1.99 2.29 12.28
CA LEU A 138 0.64 1.89 12.69
C LEU A 138 -0.08 1.12 11.58
N LEU A 139 -0.09 1.65 10.36
CA LEU A 139 -0.73 1.02 9.21
C LEU A 139 -0.10 -0.33 8.88
N GLY A 140 1.24 -0.41 8.89
CA GLY A 140 1.97 -1.65 8.63
C GLY A 140 1.72 -2.70 9.71
N THR A 141 1.67 -2.29 10.99
CA THR A 141 1.31 -3.20 12.07
C THR A 141 -0.12 -3.72 11.90
N PHE A 142 -1.06 -2.83 11.62
CA PHE A 142 -2.45 -3.21 11.36
C PHE A 142 -2.55 -4.15 10.15
N TYR A 143 -1.82 -3.87 9.07
CA TYR A 143 -1.74 -4.73 7.90
C TYR A 143 -1.27 -6.14 8.27
N VAL A 144 -0.14 -6.28 8.96
CA VAL A 144 0.45 -7.57 9.30
C VAL A 144 -0.47 -8.41 10.18
N PHE A 145 -1.16 -7.79 11.16
CA PHE A 145 -2.00 -8.53 12.11
C PHE A 145 -3.41 -8.82 11.60
N PHE A 146 -3.98 -7.92 10.80
CA PHE A 146 -5.39 -7.99 10.44
C PHE A 146 -5.63 -8.14 8.94
N ILE A 147 -5.01 -7.28 8.13
CA ILE A 147 -5.33 -7.21 6.71
C ILE A 147 -4.71 -8.38 5.94
N HIS A 148 -3.43 -8.63 6.16
CA HIS A 148 -2.72 -9.68 5.43
C HIS A 148 -3.34 -11.08 5.63
N PRO A 149 -3.70 -11.53 6.85
CA PRO A 149 -4.40 -12.79 7.04
C PRO A 149 -5.76 -12.87 6.34
N VAL A 150 -6.47 -11.72 6.25
CA VAL A 150 -7.75 -11.65 5.53
C VAL A 150 -7.53 -11.79 4.03
N ILE A 151 -6.52 -11.09 3.47
CA ILE A 151 -6.16 -11.22 2.05
C ILE A 151 -5.83 -12.66 1.70
N LEU A 152 -5.01 -13.35 2.51
CA LEU A 152 -4.65 -14.75 2.26
C LEU A 152 -5.89 -15.65 2.26
N LYS A 153 -6.85 -15.45 3.18
CA LYS A 153 -8.11 -16.19 3.17
C LYS A 153 -8.92 -15.98 1.89
N PHE A 154 -8.97 -14.74 1.38
CA PHE A 154 -9.64 -14.47 0.11
C PHE A 154 -8.91 -15.13 -1.07
N ILE A 155 -7.58 -15.15 -1.06
CA ILE A 155 -6.79 -15.83 -2.08
C ILE A 155 -7.06 -17.34 -2.07
N ASP A 156 -7.19 -17.95 -0.89
CA ASP A 156 -7.50 -19.38 -0.75
C ASP A 156 -8.89 -19.77 -1.31
N LEU A 157 -9.82 -18.81 -1.40
CA LEU A 157 -11.13 -19.03 -2.04
C LEU A 157 -11.04 -19.11 -3.57
N VAL A 158 -9.96 -18.60 -4.16
CA VAL A 158 -9.77 -18.62 -5.61
C VAL A 158 -9.30 -20.01 -6.05
N PRO A 159 -10.05 -20.71 -6.95
CA PRO A 159 -9.62 -22.01 -7.41
C PRO A 159 -8.23 -21.96 -8.08
N LYS A 160 -7.31 -22.79 -7.61
CA LYS A 160 -5.90 -22.79 -8.02
C LYS A 160 -5.69 -22.81 -9.54
N LYS A 161 -6.59 -23.52 -10.27
CA LYS A 161 -6.54 -23.60 -11.75
C LYS A 161 -6.75 -22.26 -12.45
N PHE A 162 -7.40 -21.29 -11.80
CA PHE A 162 -7.66 -19.97 -12.38
C PHE A 162 -6.73 -18.88 -11.86
N MET A 163 -6.03 -19.10 -10.75
CA MET A 163 -5.20 -18.08 -10.09
C MET A 163 -4.22 -17.40 -11.05
N ASN A 164 -3.44 -18.18 -11.81
CA ASN A 164 -2.47 -17.61 -12.76
C ASN A 164 -3.15 -16.83 -13.89
N LYS A 165 -4.30 -17.31 -14.38
CA LYS A 165 -5.06 -16.60 -15.41
C LYS A 165 -5.59 -15.26 -14.90
N ILE A 166 -6.15 -15.26 -13.70
CA ILE A 166 -6.63 -14.05 -13.03
C ILE A 166 -5.46 -13.08 -12.81
N ALA A 167 -4.33 -13.55 -12.30
CA ALA A 167 -3.15 -12.73 -12.08
C ALA A 167 -2.65 -12.08 -13.37
N ILE A 168 -2.58 -12.82 -14.48
CA ILE A 168 -2.17 -12.30 -15.78
C ILE A 168 -3.14 -11.22 -16.26
N ILE A 169 -4.46 -11.45 -16.15
CA ILE A 169 -5.48 -10.45 -16.53
C ILE A 169 -5.30 -9.18 -15.70
N ILE A 170 -5.12 -9.31 -14.39
CA ILE A 170 -4.88 -8.18 -13.50
C ILE A 170 -3.64 -7.39 -13.91
N VAL A 171 -2.52 -8.07 -14.17
CA VAL A 171 -1.29 -7.41 -14.63
C VAL A 171 -1.52 -6.67 -15.95
N CYS A 172 -2.21 -7.28 -16.91
CA CYS A 172 -2.56 -6.61 -18.17
C CYS A 172 -3.41 -5.36 -17.92
N VAL A 173 -4.41 -5.44 -17.04
CA VAL A 173 -5.25 -4.28 -16.69
C VAL A 173 -4.41 -3.15 -16.06
N PHE A 174 -3.52 -3.48 -15.10
CA PHE A 174 -2.63 -2.48 -14.51
C PHE A 174 -1.68 -1.85 -15.54
N LEU A 175 -1.11 -2.64 -16.44
CA LEU A 175 -0.23 -2.15 -17.50
C LEU A 175 -0.98 -1.25 -18.48
N CYS A 176 -2.17 -1.66 -18.92
CA CYS A 176 -3.00 -0.84 -19.80
C CYS A 176 -3.37 0.50 -19.13
N ASP A 177 -3.82 0.46 -17.86
CA ASP A 177 -4.16 1.68 -17.14
C ASP A 177 -2.93 2.57 -16.91
N PHE A 178 -1.77 1.99 -16.60
CA PHE A 178 -0.53 2.74 -16.49
C PHE A 178 -0.17 3.47 -17.78
N LEU A 179 -0.25 2.79 -18.93
CA LEU A 179 0.02 3.40 -20.24
C LEU A 179 -0.99 4.50 -20.58
N ILE A 180 -2.28 4.27 -20.35
CA ILE A 180 -3.34 5.25 -20.57
C ILE A 180 -3.14 6.47 -19.67
N SER A 181 -2.88 6.27 -18.39
CA SER A 181 -2.71 7.33 -17.41
C SER A 181 -1.46 8.17 -17.70
N THR A 182 -0.35 7.52 -18.03
CA THR A 182 0.89 8.21 -18.41
C THR A 182 0.71 9.04 -19.68
N ASN A 183 0.04 8.49 -20.70
CA ASN A 183 -0.24 9.23 -21.94
C ASN A 183 -1.16 10.43 -21.67
N ARG A 184 -2.18 10.26 -20.83
CA ARG A 184 -3.07 11.35 -20.41
C ARG A 184 -2.32 12.47 -19.70
N ILE A 185 -1.40 12.15 -18.81
CA ILE A 185 -0.57 13.14 -18.10
C ILE A 185 0.37 13.87 -19.06
N ASN A 186 0.94 13.17 -20.04
CA ASN A 186 1.81 13.79 -21.04
C ASN A 186 1.05 14.79 -21.94
N ILE A 187 -0.23 14.50 -22.25
CA ILE A 187 -1.07 15.38 -23.07
C ILE A 187 -1.65 16.54 -22.24
N HIS A 188 -1.96 16.28 -20.96
CA HIS A 188 -2.61 17.19 -20.04
C HIS A 188 -1.82 17.28 -18.71
N PRO A 189 -0.65 17.95 -18.71
CA PRO A 189 0.18 18.05 -17.51
C PRO A 189 -0.50 18.79 -16.35
N GLU A 190 -1.51 19.61 -16.63
CA GLU A 190 -2.34 20.29 -15.64
C GLU A 190 -3.05 19.31 -14.69
N ILE A 191 -3.32 18.08 -15.11
CA ILE A 191 -3.91 17.04 -14.27
C ILE A 191 -3.02 16.71 -13.06
N LEU A 192 -1.70 16.78 -13.23
CA LEU A 192 -0.78 16.59 -12.11
C LEU A 192 -0.89 17.70 -11.07
N THR A 193 -1.08 18.94 -11.51
CA THR A 193 -1.25 20.10 -10.63
C THR A 193 -2.50 19.92 -9.75
N ASP A 194 -3.58 19.45 -10.35
CA ASP A 194 -4.84 19.19 -9.63
C ASP A 194 -4.73 18.02 -8.64
N LEU A 195 -3.93 17.00 -8.97
CA LEU A 195 -3.70 15.84 -8.09
C LEU A 195 -2.76 16.15 -6.91
N VAL A 196 -1.86 17.12 -7.09
CA VAL A 196 -0.77 17.44 -6.14
C VAL A 196 -1.03 18.73 -5.38
N ASN A 197 -2.04 19.52 -5.76
CA ASN A 197 -2.27 20.85 -5.19
C ASN A 197 -2.43 20.76 -3.64
N PRO A 198 -1.50 21.34 -2.86
CA PRO A 198 -1.56 21.29 -1.40
C PRO A 198 -2.80 21.97 -0.81
N GLN A 199 -3.45 22.84 -1.57
CA GLN A 199 -4.67 23.54 -1.13
C GLN A 199 -5.89 22.62 -1.06
N ASP A 200 -5.85 21.47 -1.74
CA ASP A 200 -6.90 20.46 -1.68
C ASP A 200 -6.73 19.51 -0.47
N ILE A 201 -5.64 19.67 0.29
CA ILE A 201 -5.28 18.84 1.45
C ILE A 201 -5.31 19.63 2.78
N MET A 202 -5.48 20.96 2.71
CA MET A 202 -5.59 21.82 3.92
C MET A 202 -7.01 22.22 4.22
#